data_21b8020acb6c830f9fbd5fb9bb20cb0f
#
_entry.id   21b8020acb6c830f9fbd5fb9bb20cb0f
#
_cell.length_a   1.000
_cell.length_b   1.000
_cell.length_c   1.000
_cell.angle_alpha   90.00
_cell.angle_beta   90.00
_cell.angle_gamma   90.00
#
_symmetry.space_group_name_H-M   'P 1'
#
loop_
_entity.id
_entity.type
_entity.pdbx_description
1 polymer ?
#
loop_
_entity_poly.entity_id
_entity_poly.type
_entity_poly.pdbx_seq_one_letter_code
_entity_poly.pdbx_strand_id
1 'polypeptide(L)'
;MKAVIIDGYVDEPAILGVPPYVSPYVRYAAGALYYHEIDVDYYTIDQVRDKDLWQSFNHYEYLIIIGGVTVPGHYMGGTPISLTEIDKLFSKNREPLKVLGGSIVKGYTLKGGKAAIPVNPDNVDFIVNGDIEKFLYVYPVSDDYNLNDKSDYDLISKIAPLGAQILKQHPRYPDIIAEMDLSRGCERTNGFCSFCTEPLISGKYRERPLEDLLIEMKAIADVGVKNFRFGRAANFLAYGSKLNNGKPNIPLFQELYSEAVKFAEILHTDNANPAYIIKHKNDIKKLLEIIVKYNTAGDILSFGVESFDENVVRKNRVDIFPEESIEAIRIVNEVGGIRDENGIPKLLPGINLLFGLIGETKETFEINKRYLERIMKEDLLVRRINVRQAMAFPGTLLFKEKPKQHKKEFRKFKEYMESYNHEMLKKVFPMGSILKNVIIEEIRGKISFGRQIGTYPIKTGIIGNFNIFEKTDAIVIDHGARSITALKYPFDINNANINELSAIPGIGKKTAEKIVLSKPITDISKLEIDDTAKRKISFLIKNGSIIKSV
;
A
#
# COMPACT_ATOMS: atom_id res chain seq x y z
N MET A 1 -32.05 15.50 0.62
CA MET A 1 -31.62 14.28 -0.13
C MET A 1 -30.52 13.59 0.64
N LYS A 2 -30.49 12.26 0.63
CA LYS A 2 -29.48 11.49 1.36
C LYS A 2 -28.93 10.34 0.51
N ALA A 3 -27.62 10.21 0.42
CA ALA A 3 -26.93 9.15 -0.30
C ALA A 3 -26.19 8.21 0.66
N VAL A 4 -25.94 6.97 0.23
CA VAL A 4 -25.01 6.06 0.90
C VAL A 4 -23.92 5.64 -0.06
N ILE A 5 -22.66 5.70 0.38
CA ILE A 5 -21.51 5.18 -0.33
C ILE A 5 -21.03 3.91 0.37
N ILE A 6 -20.99 2.81 -0.39
CA ILE A 6 -20.36 1.56 0.03
C ILE A 6 -18.96 1.51 -0.58
N ASP A 7 -17.94 1.62 0.28
CA ASP A 7 -16.55 1.45 -0.11
C ASP A 7 -16.25 -0.04 -0.25
N GLY A 8 -16.21 -0.50 -1.49
CA GLY A 8 -15.84 -1.87 -1.85
C GLY A 8 -14.33 -2.09 -1.91
N TYR A 9 -13.56 -1.10 -1.50
CA TYR A 9 -12.10 -1.01 -1.55
C TYR A 9 -11.53 -1.00 -2.97
N VAL A 10 -10.94 0.13 -3.32
CA VAL A 10 -10.26 0.32 -4.60
C VAL A 10 -8.84 -0.20 -4.49
N ASP A 11 -8.61 -1.46 -4.86
CA ASP A 11 -7.28 -2.06 -4.94
C ASP A 11 -6.88 -2.21 -6.41
N GLU A 12 -6.14 -1.26 -6.91
CA GLU A 12 -5.58 -1.21 -8.26
C GLU A 12 -4.07 -0.94 -8.24
N PRO A 13 -3.32 -1.10 -9.34
CA PRO A 13 -1.86 -0.98 -9.35
C PRO A 13 -1.30 0.31 -8.76
N ALA A 14 -2.02 1.42 -8.91
CA ALA A 14 -1.60 2.74 -8.43
C ALA A 14 -2.27 3.18 -7.11
N ILE A 15 -3.10 2.33 -6.47
CA ILE A 15 -3.80 2.66 -5.22
C ILE A 15 -3.77 1.46 -4.27
N LEU A 16 -3.63 1.75 -2.98
CA LEU A 16 -3.80 0.79 -1.89
C LEU A 16 -5.19 0.99 -1.28
N GLY A 17 -6.17 0.25 -1.77
CA GLY A 17 -7.58 0.53 -1.49
C GLY A 17 -8.21 -0.17 -0.28
N VAL A 18 -7.47 -1.00 0.48
CA VAL A 18 -8.00 -1.69 1.68
C VAL A 18 -7.57 -0.98 2.95
N PRO A 19 -8.37 -0.98 4.03
CA PRO A 19 -8.01 -0.32 5.28
C PRO A 19 -6.60 -0.72 5.78
N PRO A 20 -5.83 0.22 6.31
CA PRO A 20 -6.18 1.61 6.67
C PRO A 20 -6.17 2.64 5.53
N TYR A 21 -5.96 2.24 4.29
CA TYR A 21 -5.90 3.17 3.16
C TYR A 21 -7.29 3.56 2.69
N VAL A 22 -7.53 4.86 2.47
CA VAL A 22 -8.76 5.40 1.89
C VAL A 22 -8.45 6.04 0.55
N SER A 23 -9.06 5.49 -0.49
CA SER A 23 -8.90 5.93 -1.87
C SER A 23 -9.44 7.35 -2.09
N PRO A 24 -8.87 8.15 -3.01
CA PRO A 24 -9.45 9.43 -3.39
C PRO A 24 -10.85 9.31 -4.01
N TYR A 25 -11.17 8.19 -4.66
CA TYR A 25 -12.46 8.03 -5.34
C TYR A 25 -13.66 8.15 -4.39
N VAL A 26 -13.61 7.52 -3.20
CA VAL A 26 -14.70 7.63 -2.22
C VAL A 26 -14.83 9.05 -1.67
N ARG A 27 -13.71 9.75 -1.45
CA ARG A 27 -13.72 11.14 -1.00
C ARG A 27 -14.28 12.07 -2.06
N TYR A 28 -13.86 11.89 -3.33
CA TYR A 28 -14.35 12.73 -4.43
C TYR A 28 -15.81 12.48 -4.75
N ALA A 29 -16.28 11.24 -4.71
CA ALA A 29 -17.70 10.92 -4.83
C ALA A 29 -18.53 11.60 -3.73
N ALA A 30 -18.08 11.53 -2.48
CA ALA A 30 -18.73 12.22 -1.38
C ALA A 30 -18.67 13.75 -1.55
N GLY A 31 -17.52 14.28 -1.98
CA GLY A 31 -17.35 15.71 -2.23
C GLY A 31 -18.28 16.25 -3.33
N ALA A 32 -18.50 15.47 -4.39
CA ALA A 32 -19.45 15.82 -5.45
C ALA A 32 -20.89 15.91 -4.94
N LEU A 33 -21.29 14.99 -4.04
CA LEU A 33 -22.61 15.01 -3.41
C LEU A 33 -22.74 16.17 -2.41
N TYR A 34 -21.73 16.38 -1.55
CA TYR A 34 -21.72 17.52 -0.61
C TYR A 34 -21.77 18.88 -1.31
N TYR A 35 -21.18 18.98 -2.51
CA TYR A 35 -21.27 20.20 -3.32
C TYR A 35 -22.74 20.57 -3.67
N HIS A 36 -23.61 19.57 -3.80
CA HIS A 36 -25.05 19.72 -4.04
C HIS A 36 -25.89 19.61 -2.77
N GLU A 37 -25.29 19.80 -1.59
CA GLU A 37 -25.98 19.73 -0.28
C GLU A 37 -26.70 18.39 -0.04
N ILE A 38 -26.19 17.29 -0.65
CA ILE A 38 -26.68 15.94 -0.43
C ILE A 38 -25.87 15.31 0.71
N ASP A 39 -26.54 14.94 1.79
CA ASP A 39 -25.91 14.23 2.91
C ASP A 39 -25.42 12.84 2.50
N VAL A 40 -24.26 12.43 3.01
CA VAL A 40 -23.64 11.15 2.67
C VAL A 40 -23.34 10.34 3.91
N ASP A 41 -23.91 9.14 3.99
CA ASP A 41 -23.47 8.09 4.90
C ASP A 41 -22.44 7.18 4.20
N TYR A 42 -21.43 6.75 4.95
CA TYR A 42 -20.35 5.91 4.45
C TYR A 42 -20.28 4.60 5.21
N TYR A 43 -20.15 3.50 4.47
CA TYR A 43 -19.88 2.19 5.03
C TYR A 43 -18.79 1.51 4.21
N THR A 44 -17.87 0.83 4.89
CA THR A 44 -17.01 -0.16 4.23
C THR A 44 -17.79 -1.43 3.97
N ILE A 45 -17.40 -2.19 2.96
CA ILE A 45 -18.03 -3.49 2.69
C ILE A 45 -17.91 -4.46 3.87
N ASP A 46 -16.83 -4.39 4.66
CA ASP A 46 -16.71 -5.21 5.87
C ASP A 46 -17.70 -4.79 6.95
N GLN A 47 -18.01 -3.51 7.11
CA GLN A 47 -19.12 -3.09 8.00
C GLN A 47 -20.47 -3.63 7.54
N VAL A 48 -20.70 -3.72 6.23
CA VAL A 48 -21.93 -4.33 5.68
C VAL A 48 -22.00 -5.82 6.03
N ARG A 49 -20.87 -6.54 5.92
CA ARG A 49 -20.76 -7.96 6.29
C ARG A 49 -20.97 -8.19 7.78
N ASP A 50 -20.23 -7.46 8.61
CA ASP A 50 -20.17 -7.66 10.05
C ASP A 50 -21.47 -7.30 10.76
N LYS A 51 -22.20 -6.29 10.26
CA LYS A 51 -23.46 -5.80 10.81
C LYS A 51 -24.69 -6.30 10.08
N ASP A 52 -24.53 -7.18 9.09
CA ASP A 52 -25.60 -7.74 8.23
C ASP A 52 -26.50 -6.67 7.57
N LEU A 53 -25.88 -5.61 7.02
CA LEU A 53 -26.61 -4.45 6.49
C LEU A 53 -27.10 -4.62 5.03
N TRP A 54 -27.18 -5.84 4.49
CA TRP A 54 -27.48 -6.11 3.08
C TRP A 54 -28.78 -5.50 2.54
N GLN A 55 -29.76 -5.25 3.39
CA GLN A 55 -31.07 -4.68 3.02
C GLN A 55 -31.40 -3.38 3.76
N SER A 56 -30.40 -2.73 4.33
CA SER A 56 -30.60 -1.58 5.23
C SER A 56 -30.63 -0.22 4.53
N PHE A 57 -30.52 -0.18 3.20
CA PHE A 57 -30.29 1.06 2.46
C PHE A 57 -31.51 1.53 1.64
N ASN A 58 -32.69 0.95 1.82
CA ASN A 58 -33.90 1.35 1.08
C ASN A 58 -34.42 2.77 1.37
N HIS A 59 -33.97 3.40 2.44
CA HIS A 59 -34.40 4.75 2.82
C HIS A 59 -33.49 5.85 2.22
N TYR A 60 -32.45 5.49 1.47
CA TYR A 60 -31.58 6.44 0.75
C TYR A 60 -32.13 6.70 -0.66
N GLU A 61 -31.82 7.87 -1.19
CA GLU A 61 -32.11 8.19 -2.59
C GLU A 61 -31.07 7.61 -3.55
N TYR A 62 -29.82 7.49 -3.08
CA TYR A 62 -28.72 6.93 -3.85
C TYR A 62 -28.02 5.81 -3.06
N LEU A 63 -27.81 4.67 -3.70
CA LEU A 63 -26.93 3.59 -3.25
C LEU A 63 -25.75 3.50 -4.22
N ILE A 64 -24.59 3.97 -3.78
CA ILE A 64 -23.38 4.08 -4.59
C ILE A 64 -22.38 3.05 -4.13
N ILE A 65 -21.93 2.18 -5.03
CA ILE A 65 -20.87 1.20 -4.75
C ILE A 65 -19.62 1.60 -5.53
N ILE A 66 -18.49 1.76 -4.83
CA ILE A 66 -17.19 2.04 -5.44
C ILE A 66 -16.27 0.85 -5.19
N GLY A 67 -15.92 0.13 -6.26
CA GLY A 67 -15.06 -1.05 -6.19
C GLY A 67 -13.79 -0.93 -7.04
N GLY A 68 -12.75 -1.66 -6.65
CA GLY A 68 -11.48 -1.72 -7.34
C GLY A 68 -11.29 -3.00 -8.14
N VAL A 69 -10.21 -3.04 -8.89
CA VAL A 69 -9.71 -4.26 -9.50
C VAL A 69 -9.13 -5.12 -8.40
N THR A 70 -9.80 -6.22 -8.06
CA THR A 70 -9.32 -7.11 -7.00
C THR A 70 -8.01 -7.76 -7.39
N VAL A 71 -6.96 -7.47 -6.65
CA VAL A 71 -5.65 -8.10 -6.83
C VAL A 71 -5.58 -9.36 -5.95
N PRO A 72 -5.34 -10.56 -6.53
CA PRO A 72 -5.26 -11.78 -5.74
C PRO A 72 -4.17 -11.70 -4.67
N GLY A 73 -4.55 -11.87 -3.40
CA GLY A 73 -3.60 -11.79 -2.27
C GLY A 73 -4.29 -12.09 -0.94
N HIS A 74 -3.49 -12.06 0.12
CA HIS A 74 -3.99 -12.07 1.49
C HIS A 74 -4.06 -10.62 1.98
N TYR A 75 -5.26 -10.12 2.10
CA TYR A 75 -5.50 -8.79 2.63
C TYR A 75 -5.48 -8.81 4.15
N MET A 76 -4.99 -7.72 4.73
CA MET A 76 -5.05 -7.45 6.17
C MET A 76 -5.76 -6.11 6.35
N GLY A 77 -6.73 -6.05 7.22
CA GLY A 77 -7.52 -4.84 7.48
C GLY A 77 -8.83 -4.73 6.69
N GLY A 78 -9.08 -5.61 5.71
CA GLY A 78 -10.33 -5.64 4.95
C GLY A 78 -10.28 -6.60 3.77
N THR A 79 -11.44 -6.92 3.19
CA THR A 79 -11.54 -7.78 2.00
C THR A 79 -12.34 -7.08 0.92
N PRO A 80 -11.80 -6.86 -0.29
CA PRO A 80 -12.51 -6.19 -1.38
C PRO A 80 -13.86 -6.85 -1.71
N ILE A 81 -14.80 -6.03 -2.18
CA ILE A 81 -16.14 -6.46 -2.57
C ILE A 81 -16.09 -7.43 -3.75
N SER A 82 -16.93 -8.45 -3.74
CA SER A 82 -17.12 -9.40 -4.83
C SER A 82 -18.34 -9.03 -5.70
N LEU A 83 -18.41 -9.57 -6.92
CA LEU A 83 -19.57 -9.36 -7.79
C LEU A 83 -20.87 -9.87 -7.17
N THR A 84 -20.82 -11.03 -6.50
CA THR A 84 -21.99 -11.61 -5.80
C THR A 84 -22.51 -10.69 -4.69
N GLU A 85 -21.63 -9.96 -4.02
CA GLU A 85 -22.01 -9.00 -2.98
C GLU A 85 -22.60 -7.72 -3.57
N ILE A 86 -22.10 -7.27 -4.72
CA ILE A 86 -22.71 -6.17 -5.48
C ILE A 86 -24.13 -6.53 -5.88
N ASP A 87 -24.33 -7.71 -6.50
CA ASP A 87 -25.65 -8.19 -6.89
C ASP A 87 -26.58 -8.33 -5.68
N LYS A 88 -26.07 -8.82 -4.55
CA LYS A 88 -26.83 -8.94 -3.30
C LYS A 88 -27.28 -7.58 -2.78
N LEU A 89 -26.40 -6.58 -2.77
CA LEU A 89 -26.73 -5.21 -2.33
C LEU A 89 -27.78 -4.58 -3.22
N PHE A 90 -27.63 -4.67 -4.55
CA PHE A 90 -28.57 -4.05 -5.47
C PHE A 90 -29.94 -4.76 -5.50
N SER A 91 -29.97 -6.09 -5.41
CA SER A 91 -31.23 -6.84 -5.39
C SER A 91 -32.02 -6.68 -4.09
N LYS A 92 -31.34 -6.47 -2.95
CA LYS A 92 -31.99 -6.31 -1.64
C LYS A 92 -32.47 -4.88 -1.35
N ASN A 93 -31.93 -3.88 -2.04
CA ASN A 93 -32.28 -2.49 -1.87
C ASN A 93 -32.90 -1.96 -3.18
N ARG A 94 -34.21 -1.95 -3.27
CA ARG A 94 -34.95 -1.66 -4.53
C ARG A 94 -35.25 -0.19 -4.74
N GLU A 95 -35.42 0.56 -3.66
CA GLU A 95 -35.87 1.95 -3.70
C GLU A 95 -34.78 2.94 -4.18
N PRO A 96 -33.51 2.84 -3.73
CA PRO A 96 -32.48 3.82 -4.13
C PRO A 96 -32.12 3.71 -5.61
N LEU A 97 -31.69 4.82 -6.19
CA LEU A 97 -30.96 4.83 -7.45
C LEU A 97 -29.59 4.16 -7.25
N LYS A 98 -29.29 3.13 -8.01
CA LYS A 98 -28.12 2.26 -7.83
C LYS A 98 -27.02 2.59 -8.81
N VAL A 99 -25.89 3.01 -8.29
CA VAL A 99 -24.73 3.44 -9.07
C VAL A 99 -23.53 2.56 -8.75
N LEU A 100 -22.91 1.96 -9.77
CA LEU A 100 -21.64 1.25 -9.67
C LEU A 100 -20.53 2.05 -10.35
N GLY A 101 -19.44 2.28 -9.64
CA GLY A 101 -18.25 2.96 -10.16
C GLY A 101 -16.93 2.39 -9.61
N GLY A 102 -15.84 3.07 -9.97
CA GLY A 102 -14.49 2.65 -9.64
C GLY A 102 -13.89 1.69 -10.68
N SER A 103 -12.66 1.23 -10.43
CA SER A 103 -11.90 0.45 -11.42
C SER A 103 -12.53 -0.93 -11.74
N ILE A 104 -13.39 -1.44 -10.88
CA ILE A 104 -14.09 -2.72 -11.06
C ILE A 104 -14.88 -2.76 -12.37
N VAL A 105 -15.39 -1.64 -12.85
CA VAL A 105 -16.18 -1.56 -14.09
C VAL A 105 -15.37 -1.90 -15.35
N LYS A 106 -14.03 -1.92 -15.26
CA LYS A 106 -13.13 -2.31 -16.36
C LYS A 106 -12.96 -3.82 -16.47
N GLY A 107 -13.40 -4.57 -15.48
CA GLY A 107 -13.34 -6.01 -15.43
C GLY A 107 -12.98 -6.55 -14.04
N TYR A 108 -13.32 -7.79 -13.81
CA TYR A 108 -13.17 -8.45 -12.53
C TYR A 108 -12.52 -9.82 -12.66
N THR A 109 -11.60 -10.15 -11.76
CA THR A 109 -11.08 -11.50 -11.59
C THR A 109 -10.51 -11.72 -10.19
N LEU A 110 -10.81 -12.86 -9.59
CA LEU A 110 -10.26 -13.29 -8.29
C LEU A 110 -8.93 -14.04 -8.41
N LYS A 111 -8.45 -14.32 -9.62
CA LYS A 111 -7.29 -15.20 -9.83
C LYS A 111 -6.31 -14.58 -10.82
N GLY A 112 -5.07 -14.42 -10.40
CA GLY A 112 -3.97 -14.14 -11.32
C GLY A 112 -3.80 -15.20 -12.40
N GLY A 113 -3.26 -14.82 -13.55
CA GLY A 113 -3.10 -15.69 -14.72
C GLY A 113 -4.39 -16.02 -15.45
N LYS A 114 -5.46 -15.24 -15.21
CA LYS A 114 -6.75 -15.35 -15.93
C LYS A 114 -7.15 -14.03 -16.56
N ALA A 115 -8.00 -14.13 -17.56
CA ALA A 115 -8.68 -12.97 -18.14
C ALA A 115 -9.75 -12.45 -17.18
N ALA A 116 -9.87 -11.13 -17.09
CA ALA A 116 -10.97 -10.49 -16.39
C ALA A 116 -12.26 -10.66 -17.18
N ILE A 117 -13.37 -10.83 -16.45
CA ILE A 117 -14.71 -10.89 -17.01
C ILE A 117 -15.36 -9.49 -16.98
N PRO A 118 -16.27 -9.18 -17.90
CA PRO A 118 -17.07 -7.98 -17.83
C PRO A 118 -17.88 -7.92 -16.53
N VAL A 119 -18.11 -6.72 -16.04
CA VAL A 119 -18.92 -6.46 -14.84
C VAL A 119 -20.24 -5.86 -15.28
N ASN A 120 -21.31 -6.60 -15.08
CA ASN A 120 -22.66 -6.18 -15.43
C ASN A 120 -23.63 -6.78 -14.40
N PRO A 121 -23.71 -6.18 -13.18
CA PRO A 121 -24.59 -6.67 -12.13
C PRO A 121 -26.07 -6.46 -12.50
N ASP A 122 -26.90 -7.35 -11.97
CA ASP A 122 -28.35 -7.20 -12.06
C ASP A 122 -28.85 -6.05 -11.17
N ASN A 123 -29.97 -5.42 -11.56
CA ASN A 123 -30.63 -4.36 -10.80
C ASN A 123 -29.79 -3.11 -10.56
N VAL A 124 -28.83 -2.80 -11.42
CA VAL A 124 -28.09 -1.53 -11.39
C VAL A 124 -28.76 -0.53 -12.34
N ASP A 125 -28.85 0.75 -11.92
CA ASP A 125 -29.38 1.81 -12.78
C ASP A 125 -28.26 2.42 -13.63
N PHE A 126 -27.07 2.64 -13.04
CA PHE A 126 -25.92 3.22 -13.73
C PHE A 126 -24.62 2.46 -13.47
N ILE A 127 -23.90 2.11 -14.53
CA ILE A 127 -22.51 1.66 -14.49
C ILE A 127 -21.64 2.77 -15.05
N VAL A 128 -20.93 3.48 -14.16
CA VAL A 128 -20.11 4.63 -14.53
C VAL A 128 -18.73 4.17 -14.98
N ASN A 129 -18.51 4.13 -16.30
CA ASN A 129 -17.23 3.79 -16.92
C ASN A 129 -16.20 4.92 -16.86
N GLY A 130 -16.66 6.14 -16.67
CA GLY A 130 -15.86 7.34 -16.45
C GLY A 130 -15.36 7.47 -15.00
N ASP A 131 -15.24 8.69 -14.54
CA ASP A 131 -14.93 9.01 -13.16
C ASP A 131 -16.25 9.25 -12.41
N ILE A 132 -16.46 8.49 -11.33
CA ILE A 132 -17.75 8.45 -10.63
C ILE A 132 -18.11 9.83 -10.04
N GLU A 133 -17.13 10.58 -9.57
CA GLU A 133 -17.31 11.92 -9.05
C GLU A 133 -17.82 12.89 -10.13
N LYS A 134 -17.44 12.72 -11.40
CA LYS A 134 -17.96 13.53 -12.51
C LYS A 134 -19.44 13.26 -12.74
N PHE A 135 -19.83 11.99 -12.75
CA PHE A 135 -21.23 11.60 -12.85
C PHE A 135 -22.07 12.18 -11.70
N LEU A 136 -21.62 11.97 -10.45
CA LEU A 136 -22.31 12.44 -9.24
C LEU A 136 -22.34 13.97 -9.11
N TYR A 137 -21.43 14.68 -9.77
CA TYR A 137 -21.47 16.14 -9.84
C TYR A 137 -22.51 16.66 -10.85
N VAL A 138 -22.75 15.94 -11.95
CA VAL A 138 -23.64 16.40 -13.03
C VAL A 138 -25.07 15.88 -12.84
N TYR A 139 -25.24 14.58 -12.58
CA TYR A 139 -26.54 13.89 -12.57
C TYR A 139 -27.58 14.50 -11.61
N PRO A 140 -27.24 14.92 -10.37
CA PRO A 140 -28.25 15.46 -9.45
C PRO A 140 -28.95 16.74 -9.93
N VAL A 141 -28.36 17.44 -10.90
CA VAL A 141 -28.84 18.77 -11.35
C VAL A 141 -29.06 18.86 -12.86
N SER A 142 -28.69 17.84 -13.64
CA SER A 142 -28.79 17.87 -15.10
C SER A 142 -28.94 16.46 -15.69
N ASP A 143 -29.75 16.34 -16.73
CA ASP A 143 -29.84 15.12 -17.55
C ASP A 143 -28.74 15.01 -18.63
N ASP A 144 -27.90 16.05 -18.75
CA ASP A 144 -26.76 16.08 -19.68
C ASP A 144 -25.51 15.45 -19.06
N TYR A 145 -25.61 14.18 -18.69
CA TYR A 145 -24.50 13.38 -18.15
C TYR A 145 -23.99 12.33 -19.15
N ASN A 146 -22.69 11.99 -19.03
CA ASN A 146 -22.11 10.91 -19.80
C ASN A 146 -21.36 9.95 -18.87
N LEU A 147 -21.74 8.67 -18.89
CA LEU A 147 -21.16 7.63 -18.04
C LEU A 147 -19.68 7.33 -18.32
N ASN A 148 -19.11 7.87 -19.40
CA ASN A 148 -17.71 7.71 -19.77
C ASN A 148 -16.84 8.95 -19.48
N ASP A 149 -17.42 10.04 -18.98
CA ASP A 149 -16.69 11.28 -18.75
C ASP A 149 -15.61 11.15 -17.68
N LYS A 150 -14.52 11.87 -17.90
CA LYS A 150 -13.41 11.97 -16.97
C LYS A 150 -13.40 13.33 -16.28
N SER A 151 -13.07 13.32 -15.00
CA SER A 151 -12.89 14.55 -14.23
C SER A 151 -11.62 15.25 -14.69
N ASP A 152 -11.66 16.56 -14.83
CA ASP A 152 -10.50 17.43 -14.84
C ASP A 152 -10.11 17.82 -13.41
N TYR A 153 -8.97 18.46 -13.25
CA TYR A 153 -8.54 18.91 -11.92
C TYR A 153 -9.27 20.16 -11.45
N ASP A 154 -9.92 20.92 -12.34
CA ASP A 154 -10.78 22.05 -11.94
C ASP A 154 -12.01 21.57 -11.16
N LEU A 155 -12.60 20.45 -11.57
CA LEU A 155 -13.67 19.79 -10.82
C LEU A 155 -13.13 19.20 -9.49
N ILE A 156 -12.02 18.44 -9.57
CA ILE A 156 -11.42 17.82 -8.37
C ILE A 156 -11.10 18.87 -7.31
N SER A 157 -10.54 20.01 -7.70
CA SER A 157 -10.21 21.11 -6.78
C SER A 157 -11.41 21.67 -6.03
N LYS A 158 -12.60 21.66 -6.65
CA LYS A 158 -13.84 22.11 -6.02
C LYS A 158 -14.38 21.09 -5.01
N ILE A 159 -14.35 19.79 -5.34
CA ILE A 159 -15.04 18.76 -4.57
C ILE A 159 -14.13 18.05 -3.55
N ALA A 160 -12.83 17.94 -3.80
CA ALA A 160 -11.92 17.17 -2.95
C ALA A 160 -11.85 17.67 -1.49
N PRO A 161 -11.77 18.98 -1.21
CA PRO A 161 -11.77 19.47 0.17
C PRO A 161 -13.08 19.16 0.91
N LEU A 162 -14.23 19.21 0.22
CA LEU A 162 -15.53 18.86 0.79
C LEU A 162 -15.60 17.38 1.18
N GLY A 163 -15.04 16.51 0.33
CA GLY A 163 -15.00 15.07 0.55
C GLY A 163 -14.18 14.62 1.76
N ALA A 164 -13.33 15.47 2.32
CA ALA A 164 -12.57 15.15 3.53
C ALA A 164 -13.46 14.76 4.72
N GLN A 165 -14.66 15.31 4.82
CA GLN A 165 -15.59 15.05 5.93
C GLN A 165 -15.98 13.57 6.06
N ILE A 166 -16.01 12.81 4.95
CA ILE A 166 -16.43 11.40 4.95
C ILE A 166 -15.46 10.53 5.76
N LEU A 167 -14.20 10.95 5.89
CA LEU A 167 -13.16 10.21 6.61
C LEU A 167 -13.51 9.97 8.09
N LYS A 168 -14.28 10.88 8.72
CA LYS A 168 -14.75 10.73 10.11
C LYS A 168 -15.65 9.52 10.31
N GLN A 169 -16.28 9.02 9.24
CA GLN A 169 -17.19 7.87 9.28
C GLN A 169 -16.46 6.53 9.09
N HIS A 170 -15.17 6.56 8.74
CA HIS A 170 -14.40 5.33 8.55
C HIS A 170 -14.17 4.61 9.90
N PRO A 171 -14.35 3.26 9.98
CA PRO A 171 -14.28 2.53 11.26
C PRO A 171 -12.92 2.57 11.94
N ARG A 172 -11.87 2.96 11.21
CA ARG A 172 -10.50 3.12 11.75
C ARG A 172 -10.07 4.58 11.92
N TYR A 173 -11.00 5.53 11.80
CA TYR A 173 -10.70 6.93 12.04
C TYR A 173 -10.18 7.14 13.48
N PRO A 174 -9.16 8.01 13.71
CA PRO A 174 -8.39 8.78 12.73
C PRO A 174 -7.18 8.03 12.12
N ASP A 175 -6.96 6.77 12.48
CA ASP A 175 -5.80 5.96 12.12
C ASP A 175 -5.91 5.35 10.72
N ILE A 176 -6.13 6.19 9.74
CA ILE A 176 -6.23 5.88 8.31
C ILE A 176 -5.19 6.67 7.51
N ILE A 177 -4.82 6.16 6.35
CA ILE A 177 -3.99 6.87 5.36
C ILE A 177 -4.89 7.42 4.27
N ALA A 178 -4.86 8.72 4.06
CA ALA A 178 -5.46 9.36 2.90
C ALA A 178 -4.52 9.21 1.69
N GLU A 179 -4.95 8.46 0.69
CA GLU A 179 -4.27 8.37 -0.60
C GLU A 179 -4.49 9.68 -1.36
N MET A 180 -3.41 10.37 -1.75
CA MET A 180 -3.49 11.64 -2.48
C MET A 180 -3.36 11.44 -3.98
N ASP A 181 -4.20 12.10 -4.76
CA ASP A 181 -4.21 12.05 -6.22
C ASP A 181 -3.33 13.18 -6.78
N LEU A 182 -2.08 12.86 -7.16
CA LEU A 182 -1.13 13.83 -7.72
C LEU A 182 -1.20 13.91 -9.25
N SER A 183 -1.43 12.77 -9.89
CA SER A 183 -1.52 12.68 -11.34
C SER A 183 -2.32 11.47 -11.78
N ARG A 184 -3.02 11.59 -12.89
CA ARG A 184 -3.75 10.50 -13.54
C ARG A 184 -3.15 10.21 -14.91
N GLY A 185 -3.14 8.94 -15.31
CA GLY A 185 -2.51 8.48 -16.53
C GLY A 185 -1.01 8.21 -16.36
N CYS A 186 -0.37 7.81 -17.43
CA CYS A 186 1.06 7.51 -17.45
C CYS A 186 1.78 8.52 -18.34
N GLU A 187 2.91 9.04 -17.86
CA GLU A 187 3.74 10.05 -18.55
C GLU A 187 4.44 9.54 -19.81
N ARG A 188 4.46 8.23 -20.01
CA ARG A 188 5.14 7.59 -21.14
C ARG A 188 4.50 8.01 -22.48
N THR A 189 5.34 8.36 -23.45
CA THR A 189 4.92 8.75 -24.80
C THR A 189 5.10 7.63 -25.84
N ASN A 190 5.93 6.62 -25.55
CA ASN A 190 6.32 5.55 -26.48
C ASN A 190 5.42 4.29 -26.37
N GLY A 191 4.19 4.47 -25.94
CA GLY A 191 3.25 3.38 -25.72
C GLY A 191 3.26 2.84 -24.29
N PHE A 192 2.24 2.04 -23.98
CA PHE A 192 2.00 1.50 -22.63
C PHE A 192 2.42 0.04 -22.53
N CYS A 193 2.68 -0.43 -21.31
CA CYS A 193 2.95 -1.83 -21.06
C CYS A 193 1.77 -2.70 -21.53
N SER A 194 2.05 -3.91 -22.01
CA SER A 194 1.08 -4.82 -22.65
C SER A 194 -0.13 -5.17 -21.75
N PHE A 195 0.05 -5.10 -20.45
CA PHE A 195 -0.91 -5.49 -19.41
C PHE A 195 -1.55 -4.30 -18.69
N CYS A 196 -1.08 -3.07 -18.96
CA CYS A 196 -1.44 -1.90 -18.14
C CYS A 196 -2.88 -1.44 -18.39
N THR A 197 -3.63 -1.26 -17.32
CA THR A 197 -5.00 -0.72 -17.32
C THR A 197 -5.05 0.80 -17.11
N GLU A 198 -3.96 1.43 -16.70
CA GLU A 198 -3.92 2.87 -16.41
C GLU A 198 -4.45 3.75 -17.56
N PRO A 199 -4.07 3.51 -18.84
CA PRO A 199 -4.63 4.27 -19.95
C PRO A 199 -6.14 4.09 -20.14
N LEU A 200 -6.69 2.94 -19.74
CA LEU A 200 -8.12 2.63 -19.85
C LEU A 200 -8.91 3.29 -18.71
N ILE A 201 -8.31 3.38 -17.52
CA ILE A 201 -8.91 3.96 -16.32
C ILE A 201 -8.80 5.49 -16.36
N SER A 202 -7.61 6.01 -16.61
CA SER A 202 -7.29 7.44 -16.42
C SER A 202 -7.18 8.25 -17.69
N GLY A 203 -7.00 7.59 -18.87
CA GLY A 203 -6.79 8.27 -20.14
C GLY A 203 -5.43 8.94 -20.26
N LYS A 204 -5.38 10.17 -20.82
CA LYS A 204 -4.14 10.92 -21.00
C LYS A 204 -3.54 11.38 -19.68
N TYR A 205 -2.20 11.43 -19.62
CA TYR A 205 -1.47 11.93 -18.45
C TYR A 205 -1.80 13.39 -18.16
N ARG A 206 -2.17 13.66 -16.92
CA ARG A 206 -2.45 15.00 -16.38
C ARG A 206 -1.97 15.09 -14.92
N GLU A 207 -1.49 16.25 -14.55
CA GLU A 207 -0.95 16.56 -13.24
C GLU A 207 -1.88 17.52 -12.51
N ARG A 208 -2.04 17.33 -11.21
CA ARG A 208 -2.82 18.18 -10.34
C ARG A 208 -2.01 19.42 -9.95
N PRO A 209 -2.60 20.65 -9.93
CA PRO A 209 -1.93 21.79 -9.36
C PRO A 209 -1.53 21.58 -7.90
N LEU A 210 -0.33 22.04 -7.52
CA LEU A 210 0.17 21.85 -6.16
C LEU A 210 -0.69 22.55 -5.11
N GLU A 211 -1.14 23.76 -5.38
CA GLU A 211 -2.01 24.52 -4.48
C GLU A 211 -3.29 23.75 -4.13
N ASP A 212 -3.96 23.19 -5.13
CA ASP A 212 -5.19 22.41 -4.94
C ASP A 212 -4.95 21.13 -4.12
N LEU A 213 -3.80 20.48 -4.32
CA LEU A 213 -3.39 19.33 -3.53
C LEU A 213 -3.21 19.70 -2.06
N LEU A 214 -2.54 20.83 -1.78
CA LEU A 214 -2.31 21.31 -0.41
C LEU A 214 -3.60 21.76 0.28
N ILE A 215 -4.55 22.36 -0.45
CA ILE A 215 -5.88 22.69 0.08
C ILE A 215 -6.62 21.43 0.51
N GLU A 216 -6.61 20.36 -0.29
CA GLU A 216 -7.19 19.07 0.11
C GLU A 216 -6.47 18.47 1.32
N MET A 217 -5.12 18.45 1.33
CA MET A 217 -4.35 17.93 2.47
C MET A 217 -4.71 18.67 3.76
N LYS A 218 -4.82 20.00 3.70
CA LYS A 218 -5.25 20.80 4.84
C LYS A 218 -6.65 20.41 5.31
N ALA A 219 -7.61 20.29 4.40
CA ALA A 219 -8.98 19.89 4.73
C ALA A 219 -9.04 18.50 5.40
N ILE A 220 -8.22 17.55 4.93
CA ILE A 220 -8.08 16.22 5.53
C ILE A 220 -7.44 16.31 6.92
N ALA A 221 -6.42 17.13 7.10
CA ALA A 221 -5.79 17.34 8.42
C ALA A 221 -6.74 18.03 9.41
N ASP A 222 -7.52 19.01 8.95
CA ASP A 222 -8.51 19.72 9.77
C ASP A 222 -9.62 18.78 10.29
N VAL A 223 -9.95 17.71 9.56
CA VAL A 223 -10.86 16.66 10.05
C VAL A 223 -10.16 15.62 10.93
N GLY A 224 -8.87 15.73 11.20
CA GLY A 224 -8.14 14.89 12.16
C GLY A 224 -7.33 13.74 11.55
N VAL A 225 -7.27 13.59 10.22
CA VAL A 225 -6.44 12.58 9.54
C VAL A 225 -5.12 13.20 9.12
N LYS A 226 -4.01 12.65 9.63
CA LYS A 226 -2.67 13.22 9.43
C LYS A 226 -1.68 12.25 8.78
N ASN A 227 -2.19 11.17 8.19
CA ASN A 227 -1.37 10.18 7.53
C ASN A 227 -1.65 10.23 6.03
N PHE A 228 -0.62 10.55 5.25
CA PHE A 228 -0.73 10.77 3.82
C PHE A 228 0.21 9.86 3.04
N ARG A 229 -0.26 9.42 1.88
CA ARG A 229 0.56 8.79 0.85
C ARG A 229 0.37 9.55 -0.44
N PHE A 230 1.46 10.03 -1.02
CA PHE A 230 1.47 10.65 -2.35
C PHE A 230 1.30 9.57 -3.41
N GLY A 231 0.05 9.19 -3.64
CA GLY A 231 -0.35 8.08 -4.46
C GLY A 231 -1.08 8.48 -5.74
N ARG A 232 -1.83 7.52 -6.24
CA ARG A 232 -2.60 7.63 -7.48
C ARG A 232 -1.76 8.19 -8.65
N ALA A 233 -0.50 7.80 -8.71
CA ALA A 233 0.43 8.18 -9.76
C ALA A 233 1.09 6.93 -10.36
N ALA A 234 1.17 6.84 -11.69
CA ALA A 234 1.93 5.79 -12.35
C ALA A 234 3.44 5.95 -12.11
N ASN A 235 3.89 7.20 -11.96
CA ASN A 235 5.25 7.57 -11.63
C ASN A 235 5.27 8.84 -10.79
N PHE A 236 5.39 8.69 -9.47
CA PHE A 236 5.44 9.81 -8.52
C PHE A 236 6.57 10.80 -8.85
N LEU A 237 7.76 10.30 -9.24
CA LEU A 237 8.93 11.14 -9.50
C LEU A 237 8.78 12.05 -10.73
N ALA A 238 7.78 11.80 -11.59
CA ALA A 238 7.47 12.63 -12.73
C ALA A 238 6.45 13.75 -12.43
N TYR A 239 5.92 13.85 -11.22
CA TYR A 239 4.99 14.93 -10.85
C TYR A 239 5.63 16.31 -11.06
N GLY A 240 4.93 17.21 -11.73
CA GLY A 240 5.43 18.53 -12.11
C GLY A 240 6.38 18.52 -13.31
N SER A 241 6.65 17.36 -13.94
CA SER A 241 7.57 17.28 -15.07
C SER A 241 7.07 18.01 -16.32
N LYS A 242 5.76 18.12 -16.52
CA LYS A 242 5.18 18.91 -17.62
C LYS A 242 5.59 20.39 -17.56
N LEU A 243 5.71 20.94 -16.36
CA LEU A 243 6.18 22.31 -16.13
C LEU A 243 7.69 22.47 -16.31
N ASN A 244 8.43 21.35 -16.41
CA ASN A 244 9.89 21.32 -16.53
C ASN A 244 10.38 20.51 -17.75
N ASN A 245 9.67 20.60 -18.88
CA ASN A 245 10.05 19.96 -20.15
C ASN A 245 10.32 18.44 -20.02
N GLY A 246 9.54 17.73 -19.22
CA GLY A 246 9.64 16.29 -18.98
C GLY A 246 10.74 15.87 -18.01
N LYS A 247 11.45 16.81 -17.38
CA LYS A 247 12.49 16.55 -16.37
C LYS A 247 11.92 16.63 -14.96
N PRO A 248 12.59 16.02 -13.96
CA PRO A 248 12.23 16.16 -12.56
C PRO A 248 12.13 17.63 -12.13
N ASN A 249 11.07 18.01 -11.43
CA ASN A 249 10.83 19.37 -10.99
C ASN A 249 11.24 19.54 -9.52
N ILE A 250 12.54 19.73 -9.27
CA ILE A 250 13.12 19.82 -7.94
C ILE A 250 12.49 20.97 -7.10
N PRO A 251 12.33 22.20 -7.63
CA PRO A 251 11.66 23.28 -6.89
C PRO A 251 10.25 22.92 -6.44
N LEU A 252 9.43 22.31 -7.31
CA LEU A 252 8.07 21.89 -6.97
C LEU A 252 8.07 20.82 -5.86
N PHE A 253 9.00 19.86 -5.91
CA PHE A 253 9.13 18.86 -4.84
C PHE A 253 9.56 19.47 -3.51
N GLN A 254 10.47 20.45 -3.53
CA GLN A 254 10.86 21.16 -2.32
C GLN A 254 9.67 21.90 -1.71
N GLU A 255 8.85 22.56 -2.52
CA GLU A 255 7.63 23.24 -2.08
C GLU A 255 6.60 22.25 -1.56
N LEU A 256 6.27 21.19 -2.34
CA LEU A 256 5.35 20.13 -1.95
C LEU A 256 5.67 19.58 -0.56
N TYR A 257 6.91 19.19 -0.33
CA TYR A 257 7.31 18.53 0.91
C TYR A 257 7.38 19.50 2.09
N SER A 258 7.89 20.73 1.88
CA SER A 258 7.95 21.73 2.95
C SER A 258 6.58 22.19 3.43
N GLU A 259 5.57 22.16 2.56
CA GLU A 259 4.19 22.47 2.92
C GLU A 259 3.46 21.24 3.48
N ALA A 260 3.58 20.07 2.84
CA ALA A 260 2.90 18.86 3.24
C ALA A 260 3.24 18.40 4.67
N VAL A 261 4.50 18.56 5.08
CA VAL A 261 4.95 18.16 6.43
C VAL A 261 4.25 18.94 7.55
N LYS A 262 3.69 20.12 7.26
CA LYS A 262 2.92 20.91 8.23
C LYS A 262 1.60 20.24 8.62
N PHE A 263 1.08 19.36 7.78
CA PHE A 263 -0.19 18.64 7.95
C PHE A 263 0.00 17.18 8.32
N ALA A 264 1.19 16.61 8.09
CA ALA A 264 1.43 15.18 8.13
C ALA A 264 2.16 14.72 9.39
N GLU A 265 1.68 13.64 10.01
CA GLU A 265 2.41 12.81 10.97
C GLU A 265 3.11 11.65 10.25
N ILE A 266 2.46 11.06 9.24
CA ILE A 266 3.03 10.08 8.33
C ILE A 266 2.95 10.64 6.92
N LEU A 267 4.07 10.66 6.23
CA LEU A 267 4.17 11.10 4.84
C LEU A 267 5.00 10.10 4.06
N HIS A 268 4.39 9.44 3.08
CA HIS A 268 5.00 8.41 2.25
C HIS A 268 4.79 8.66 0.76
N THR A 269 5.59 7.98 -0.05
CA THR A 269 5.56 8.01 -1.52
C THR A 269 4.74 6.85 -2.10
N ASP A 270 4.78 6.74 -3.43
CA ASP A 270 4.08 5.73 -4.24
C ASP A 270 5.00 5.10 -5.30
N ASN A 271 4.39 4.69 -6.42
CA ASN A 271 5.06 4.06 -7.54
C ASN A 271 6.05 5.01 -8.21
N ALA A 272 7.17 4.47 -8.64
CA ALA A 272 8.17 5.15 -9.43
C ALA A 272 8.56 4.32 -10.66
N ASN A 273 8.75 5.00 -11.77
CA ASN A 273 9.26 4.39 -13.00
C ASN A 273 10.79 4.34 -12.94
N PRO A 274 11.40 3.15 -12.85
CA PRO A 274 12.86 3.05 -12.76
C PRO A 274 13.58 3.55 -14.04
N ALA A 275 12.94 3.49 -15.21
CA ALA A 275 13.50 4.08 -16.44
C ALA A 275 13.63 5.62 -16.34
N TYR A 276 12.67 6.28 -15.68
CA TYR A 276 12.73 7.71 -15.42
C TYR A 276 13.90 8.06 -14.49
N ILE A 277 14.17 7.21 -13.48
CA ILE A 277 15.34 7.34 -12.59
C ILE A 277 16.64 7.30 -13.38
N ILE A 278 16.79 6.30 -14.27
CA ILE A 278 17.98 6.11 -15.07
C ILE A 278 18.19 7.27 -16.04
N LYS A 279 17.12 7.72 -16.67
CA LYS A 279 17.16 8.85 -17.62
C LYS A 279 17.60 10.17 -16.97
N HIS A 280 17.28 10.37 -15.70
CA HIS A 280 17.48 11.65 -15.00
C HIS A 280 18.29 11.51 -13.70
N LYS A 281 19.31 10.62 -13.66
CA LYS A 281 20.05 10.19 -12.44
C LYS A 281 20.43 11.34 -11.49
N ASN A 282 21.02 12.40 -12.00
CA ASN A 282 21.54 13.51 -11.18
C ASN A 282 20.41 14.33 -10.52
N ASP A 283 19.35 14.61 -11.27
CA ASP A 283 18.21 15.36 -10.75
C ASP A 283 17.40 14.49 -9.79
N ILE A 284 17.27 13.19 -10.09
CA ILE A 284 16.60 12.23 -9.23
C ILE A 284 17.32 12.09 -7.89
N LYS A 285 18.66 12.05 -7.82
CA LYS A 285 19.37 12.00 -6.53
C LYS A 285 19.00 13.19 -5.65
N LYS A 286 18.97 14.41 -6.19
CA LYS A 286 18.54 15.60 -5.46
C LYS A 286 17.08 15.51 -5.00
N LEU A 287 16.21 14.96 -5.85
CA LEU A 287 14.81 14.78 -5.53
C LEU A 287 14.63 13.73 -4.42
N LEU A 288 15.37 12.62 -4.46
CA LEU A 288 15.39 11.62 -3.40
C LEU A 288 15.91 12.18 -2.06
N GLU A 289 16.90 13.08 -2.08
CA GLU A 289 17.37 13.78 -0.89
C GLU A 289 16.26 14.62 -0.23
N ILE A 290 15.43 15.29 -1.02
CA ILE A 290 14.24 16.01 -0.53
C ILE A 290 13.26 15.01 0.10
N ILE A 291 12.92 13.93 -0.59
CA ILE A 291 12.00 12.90 -0.10
C ILE A 291 12.49 12.36 1.26
N VAL A 292 13.74 11.91 1.32
CA VAL A 292 14.36 11.33 2.53
C VAL A 292 14.41 12.31 3.71
N LYS A 293 14.55 13.60 3.41
CA LYS A 293 14.54 14.65 4.43
C LYS A 293 13.19 14.79 5.15
N TYR A 294 12.09 14.64 4.42
CA TYR A 294 10.75 14.95 4.92
C TYR A 294 9.89 13.72 5.22
N ASN A 295 10.08 12.62 4.48
CA ASN A 295 9.28 11.41 4.69
C ASN A 295 9.59 10.72 6.01
N THR A 296 8.57 10.09 6.57
CA THR A 296 8.73 9.16 7.70
C THR A 296 9.48 7.91 7.24
N ALA A 297 10.31 7.33 8.13
CA ALA A 297 11.10 6.14 7.79
C ALA A 297 10.20 4.93 7.48
N GLY A 298 10.72 4.01 6.66
CA GLY A 298 10.00 2.83 6.20
C GLY A 298 9.22 3.03 4.91
N ASP A 299 9.42 4.16 4.23
CA ASP A 299 8.79 4.46 2.95
C ASP A 299 9.33 3.61 1.80
N ILE A 300 8.52 3.44 0.76
CA ILE A 300 8.81 2.55 -0.37
C ILE A 300 8.46 3.21 -1.71
N LEU A 301 9.45 3.29 -2.59
CA LEU A 301 9.23 3.53 -4.01
C LEU A 301 9.00 2.21 -4.75
N SER A 302 7.79 1.96 -5.20
CA SER A 302 7.43 0.73 -5.90
C SER A 302 7.81 0.79 -7.38
N PHE A 303 8.72 -0.09 -7.83
CA PHE A 303 9.20 -0.18 -9.20
C PHE A 303 8.44 -1.21 -10.01
N GLY A 304 7.95 -0.82 -11.18
CA GLY A 304 7.44 -1.72 -12.21
C GLY A 304 8.59 -2.36 -13.01
N VAL A 305 9.39 -3.22 -12.39
CA VAL A 305 10.44 -3.99 -13.09
C VAL A 305 9.83 -5.07 -13.96
N GLU A 306 8.80 -5.70 -13.48
CA GLU A 306 7.96 -6.75 -14.07
C GLU A 306 8.72 -8.04 -14.41
N SER A 307 9.90 -7.97 -15.01
CA SER A 307 10.77 -9.12 -15.30
C SER A 307 12.23 -8.68 -15.48
N PHE A 308 13.15 -9.53 -15.08
CA PHE A 308 14.58 -9.44 -15.44
C PHE A 308 14.92 -10.23 -16.70
N ASP A 309 13.96 -10.77 -17.43
CA ASP A 309 14.15 -11.37 -18.75
C ASP A 309 13.95 -10.32 -19.84
N GLU A 310 15.06 -9.97 -20.52
CA GLU A 310 15.07 -8.92 -21.55
C GLU A 310 14.06 -9.17 -22.68
N ASN A 311 13.87 -10.45 -23.10
CA ASN A 311 12.89 -10.80 -24.13
C ASN A 311 11.46 -10.52 -23.65
N VAL A 312 11.15 -10.81 -22.37
CA VAL A 312 9.85 -10.51 -21.77
C VAL A 312 9.66 -9.00 -21.67
N VAL A 313 10.66 -8.27 -21.17
CA VAL A 313 10.65 -6.80 -21.07
C VAL A 313 10.31 -6.16 -22.42
N ARG A 314 11.03 -6.52 -23.49
CA ARG A 314 10.82 -5.99 -24.84
C ARG A 314 9.42 -6.28 -25.38
N LYS A 315 8.97 -7.55 -25.31
CA LYS A 315 7.66 -7.97 -25.84
C LYS A 315 6.48 -7.34 -25.11
N ASN A 316 6.66 -6.98 -23.86
CA ASN A 316 5.61 -6.35 -23.06
C ASN A 316 5.74 -4.82 -23.01
N ARG A 317 6.65 -4.23 -23.75
CA ARG A 317 6.88 -2.77 -23.80
C ARG A 317 7.15 -2.17 -22.42
N VAL A 318 7.78 -2.92 -21.53
CA VAL A 318 8.34 -2.37 -20.29
C VAL A 318 9.60 -1.59 -20.67
N ASP A 319 9.75 -0.36 -20.20
CA ASP A 319 10.79 0.56 -20.68
C ASP A 319 12.08 0.55 -19.87
N ILE A 320 12.26 -0.43 -19.00
CA ILE A 320 13.49 -0.62 -18.22
C ILE A 320 14.11 -1.99 -18.48
N PHE A 321 15.41 -2.03 -18.74
CA PHE A 321 16.15 -3.26 -18.90
C PHE A 321 16.70 -3.79 -17.55
N PRO A 322 17.07 -5.08 -17.47
CA PRO A 322 17.51 -5.69 -16.22
C PRO A 322 18.67 -4.97 -15.53
N GLU A 323 19.71 -4.60 -16.27
CA GLU A 323 20.88 -3.91 -15.71
C GLU A 323 20.53 -2.49 -15.22
N GLU A 324 19.66 -1.79 -15.94
CA GLU A 324 19.15 -0.50 -15.54
C GLU A 324 18.28 -0.59 -14.29
N SER A 325 17.52 -1.68 -14.15
CA SER A 325 16.72 -1.94 -12.94
C SER A 325 17.62 -2.07 -11.70
N ILE A 326 18.74 -2.80 -11.81
CA ILE A 326 19.73 -2.92 -10.72
C ILE A 326 20.32 -1.55 -10.38
N GLU A 327 20.66 -0.77 -11.40
CA GLU A 327 21.21 0.59 -11.19
C GLU A 327 20.18 1.53 -10.52
N ALA A 328 18.91 1.47 -10.91
CA ALA A 328 17.85 2.25 -10.25
C ALA A 328 17.69 1.85 -8.77
N ILE A 329 17.75 0.55 -8.47
CA ILE A 329 17.73 0.03 -7.09
C ILE A 329 18.93 0.60 -6.31
N ARG A 330 20.14 0.60 -6.91
CA ARG A 330 21.36 1.12 -6.27
C ARG A 330 21.24 2.62 -5.98
N ILE A 331 20.74 3.42 -6.92
CA ILE A 331 20.55 4.86 -6.75
C ILE A 331 19.63 5.16 -5.54
N VAL A 332 18.51 4.43 -5.41
CA VAL A 332 17.61 4.63 -4.26
C VAL A 332 18.26 4.16 -2.96
N ASN A 333 19.04 3.06 -2.96
CA ASN A 333 19.77 2.60 -1.78
C ASN A 333 20.83 3.61 -1.32
N GLU A 334 21.57 4.23 -2.25
CA GLU A 334 22.60 5.22 -1.92
C GLU A 334 22.04 6.41 -1.13
N VAL A 335 20.82 6.87 -1.47
CA VAL A 335 20.22 8.03 -0.82
C VAL A 335 19.28 7.62 0.32
N GLY A 336 18.43 6.62 0.07
CA GLY A 336 17.33 6.24 0.96
C GLY A 336 17.64 5.12 1.94
N GLY A 337 18.74 4.36 1.73
CA GLY A 337 19.13 3.25 2.59
C GLY A 337 19.64 3.65 3.98
N ILE A 338 19.83 4.96 4.23
CA ILE A 338 20.18 5.48 5.55
C ILE A 338 19.09 5.17 6.57
N ARG A 339 19.49 4.84 7.80
CA ARG A 339 18.54 4.45 8.84
C ARG A 339 18.27 5.63 9.78
N ASP A 340 17.02 5.67 10.28
CA ASP A 340 16.65 6.57 11.37
C ASP A 340 17.20 6.07 12.73
N GLU A 341 16.90 6.78 13.80
CA GLU A 341 17.26 6.43 15.17
C GLU A 341 16.64 5.12 15.68
N ASN A 342 15.59 4.63 15.01
CA ASN A 342 14.91 3.37 15.31
C ASN A 342 15.50 2.19 14.51
N GLY A 343 16.52 2.44 13.67
CA GLY A 343 17.14 1.43 12.82
C GLY A 343 16.35 1.09 11.55
N ILE A 344 15.38 1.91 11.17
CA ILE A 344 14.53 1.71 9.99
C ILE A 344 15.10 2.51 8.81
N PRO A 345 15.30 1.90 7.62
CA PRO A 345 15.70 2.64 6.42
C PRO A 345 14.67 3.72 6.05
N LYS A 346 15.14 4.89 5.64
CA LYS A 346 14.28 6.03 5.30
C LYS A 346 13.39 5.73 4.09
N LEU A 347 14.00 5.27 2.99
CA LEU A 347 13.32 5.01 1.72
C LEU A 347 14.00 3.86 0.99
N LEU A 348 13.26 2.83 0.63
CA LEU A 348 13.78 1.69 -0.12
C LEU A 348 12.97 1.44 -1.39
N PRO A 349 13.58 0.83 -2.43
CA PRO A 349 12.82 0.35 -3.57
C PRO A 349 11.96 -0.86 -3.17
N GLY A 350 10.76 -0.95 -3.74
CA GLY A 350 9.98 -2.18 -3.86
C GLY A 350 10.02 -2.66 -5.29
N ILE A 351 9.91 -3.96 -5.54
CA ILE A 351 9.93 -4.55 -6.88
C ILE A 351 8.62 -5.28 -7.15
N ASN A 352 8.02 -5.02 -8.30
CA ASN A 352 6.95 -5.84 -8.84
C ASN A 352 7.53 -6.79 -9.88
N LEU A 353 7.29 -8.10 -9.72
CA LEU A 353 7.57 -9.15 -10.70
C LEU A 353 6.25 -9.76 -11.14
N LEU A 354 5.99 -9.71 -12.44
CA LEU A 354 4.75 -10.15 -13.05
C LEU A 354 5.02 -11.34 -13.98
N PHE A 355 4.30 -12.43 -13.77
CA PHE A 355 4.43 -13.67 -14.52
C PHE A 355 3.18 -13.92 -15.38
N GLY A 356 3.34 -14.72 -16.43
CA GLY A 356 2.30 -14.92 -17.44
C GLY A 356 2.28 -13.81 -18.48
N LEU A 357 3.42 -13.19 -18.72
CA LEU A 357 3.63 -12.14 -19.71
C LEU A 357 3.96 -12.72 -21.10
N ILE A 358 3.84 -11.89 -22.13
CA ILE A 358 4.16 -12.26 -23.52
C ILE A 358 5.66 -12.60 -23.61
N GLY A 359 5.99 -13.76 -24.17
CA GLY A 359 7.36 -14.20 -24.33
C GLY A 359 8.00 -14.89 -23.14
N GLU A 360 7.26 -15.05 -22.02
CA GLU A 360 7.72 -15.82 -20.85
C GLU A 360 8.02 -17.28 -21.21
N THR A 361 9.10 -17.81 -20.70
CA THR A 361 9.51 -19.20 -20.81
C THR A 361 9.83 -19.76 -19.42
N LYS A 362 10.18 -21.04 -19.34
CA LYS A 362 10.65 -21.61 -18.07
C LYS A 362 11.96 -20.98 -17.61
N GLU A 363 12.82 -20.57 -18.55
CA GLU A 363 14.09 -19.93 -18.24
C GLU A 363 13.91 -18.53 -17.63
N THR A 364 12.83 -17.83 -17.94
CA THR A 364 12.50 -16.54 -17.35
C THR A 364 12.51 -16.59 -15.81
N PHE A 365 12.07 -17.69 -15.21
CA PHE A 365 12.09 -17.88 -13.75
C PHE A 365 13.51 -17.97 -13.20
N GLU A 366 14.41 -18.68 -13.88
CA GLU A 366 15.82 -18.78 -13.49
C GLU A 366 16.57 -17.47 -13.70
N ILE A 367 16.24 -16.73 -14.77
CA ILE A 367 16.78 -15.38 -15.01
C ILE A 367 16.39 -14.46 -13.85
N ASN A 368 15.10 -14.37 -13.51
CA ASN A 368 14.62 -13.55 -12.41
C ASN A 368 15.32 -13.93 -11.08
N LYS A 369 15.50 -15.23 -10.82
CA LYS A 369 16.19 -15.71 -9.63
C LYS A 369 17.65 -15.24 -9.58
N ARG A 370 18.42 -15.35 -10.69
CA ARG A 370 19.81 -14.88 -10.75
C ARG A 370 19.95 -13.40 -10.43
N TYR A 371 19.04 -12.56 -10.92
CA TYR A 371 19.04 -11.12 -10.61
C TYR A 371 18.69 -10.83 -9.15
N LEU A 372 17.76 -11.56 -8.57
CA LEU A 372 17.45 -11.46 -7.13
C LEU A 372 18.66 -11.89 -6.27
N GLU A 373 19.35 -12.99 -6.63
CA GLU A 373 20.57 -13.42 -5.96
C GLU A 373 21.69 -12.37 -6.07
N ARG A 374 21.79 -11.69 -7.23
CA ARG A 374 22.71 -10.58 -7.42
C ARG A 374 22.39 -9.39 -6.51
N ILE A 375 21.13 -8.98 -6.38
CA ILE A 375 20.68 -7.94 -5.44
C ILE A 375 21.13 -8.28 -4.02
N MET A 376 20.95 -9.54 -3.59
CA MET A 376 21.37 -9.99 -2.27
C MET A 376 22.89 -9.98 -2.09
N LYS A 377 23.64 -10.40 -3.12
CA LYS A 377 25.11 -10.44 -3.13
C LYS A 377 25.75 -9.05 -3.13
N GLU A 378 25.13 -8.09 -3.81
CA GLU A 378 25.57 -6.69 -3.83
C GLU A 378 25.12 -5.89 -2.58
N ASP A 379 24.52 -6.56 -1.61
CA ASP A 379 24.01 -5.98 -0.36
C ASP A 379 22.97 -4.85 -0.56
N LEU A 380 22.27 -4.88 -1.68
CA LEU A 380 21.21 -3.92 -1.97
C LEU A 380 19.93 -4.28 -1.20
N LEU A 381 19.35 -3.29 -0.53
CA LEU A 381 18.12 -3.46 0.23
C LEU A 381 16.90 -3.27 -0.67
N VAL A 382 15.98 -4.23 -0.61
CA VAL A 382 14.67 -4.15 -1.27
C VAL A 382 13.60 -4.45 -0.24
N ARG A 383 12.74 -3.45 0.02
CA ARG A 383 11.76 -3.57 1.12
C ARG A 383 10.65 -4.58 0.81
N ARG A 384 10.23 -4.69 -0.46
CA ARG A 384 9.13 -5.55 -0.87
C ARG A 384 9.36 -6.09 -2.28
N ILE A 385 9.12 -7.37 -2.46
CA ILE A 385 9.06 -7.99 -3.78
C ILE A 385 7.68 -8.62 -3.96
N ASN A 386 6.87 -8.01 -4.82
CA ASN A 386 5.59 -8.56 -5.23
C ASN A 386 5.78 -9.56 -6.34
N VAL A 387 5.33 -10.80 -6.13
CA VAL A 387 5.34 -11.86 -7.13
C VAL A 387 3.89 -12.21 -7.47
N ARG A 388 3.45 -11.79 -8.65
CA ARG A 388 2.06 -11.93 -9.10
C ARG A 388 1.98 -12.58 -10.48
N GLN A 389 0.84 -13.18 -10.80
CA GLN A 389 0.50 -13.55 -12.17
C GLN A 389 -0.36 -12.45 -12.79
N ALA A 390 -0.04 -12.10 -14.02
CA ALA A 390 -0.77 -11.07 -14.76
C ALA A 390 -2.25 -11.42 -14.90
N MET A 391 -3.08 -10.41 -14.73
CA MET A 391 -4.51 -10.46 -15.06
C MET A 391 -4.70 -9.74 -16.38
N ALA A 392 -5.30 -10.44 -17.35
CA ALA A 392 -5.51 -9.88 -18.67
C ALA A 392 -6.86 -9.15 -18.72
N PHE A 393 -6.84 -7.83 -18.85
CA PHE A 393 -8.05 -7.00 -18.94
C PHE A 393 -8.43 -6.70 -20.39
N PRO A 394 -9.74 -6.67 -20.72
CA PRO A 394 -10.22 -6.23 -22.03
C PRO A 394 -9.61 -4.87 -22.41
N GLY A 395 -9.21 -4.72 -23.66
CA GLY A 395 -8.53 -3.50 -24.14
C GLY A 395 -7.01 -3.51 -24.04
N THR A 396 -6.42 -4.43 -23.27
CA THR A 396 -4.95 -4.58 -23.18
C THR A 396 -4.39 -5.52 -24.26
N LEU A 397 -3.10 -5.35 -24.61
CA LEU A 397 -2.42 -6.26 -25.54
C LEU A 397 -2.32 -7.67 -24.96
N LEU A 398 -2.06 -7.80 -23.66
CA LEU A 398 -1.99 -9.09 -22.95
C LEU A 398 -3.30 -9.89 -23.09
N PHE A 399 -4.46 -9.22 -23.07
CA PHE A 399 -5.76 -9.86 -23.25
C PHE A 399 -5.92 -10.48 -24.64
N LYS A 400 -5.35 -9.83 -25.67
CA LYS A 400 -5.39 -10.32 -27.05
C LYS A 400 -4.45 -11.51 -27.26
N GLU A 401 -3.24 -11.44 -26.73
CA GLU A 401 -2.16 -12.41 -26.96
C GLU A 401 -2.32 -13.71 -26.16
N LYS A 402 -3.00 -13.70 -25.02
CA LYS A 402 -3.28 -14.87 -24.16
C LYS A 402 -2.08 -15.79 -23.94
N PRO A 403 -0.97 -15.29 -23.39
CA PRO A 403 0.27 -16.06 -23.28
C PRO A 403 0.11 -17.32 -22.41
N LYS A 404 0.96 -18.31 -22.67
CA LYS A 404 0.99 -19.56 -21.92
C LYS A 404 1.39 -19.32 -20.46
N GLN A 405 0.66 -19.94 -19.53
CA GLN A 405 0.93 -19.86 -18.09
C GLN A 405 1.83 -20.99 -17.61
N HIS A 406 2.96 -20.67 -16.99
CA HIS A 406 3.93 -21.62 -16.42
C HIS A 406 3.66 -21.88 -14.92
N LYS A 407 2.49 -22.44 -14.59
CA LYS A 407 2.00 -22.57 -13.20
C LYS A 407 2.92 -23.35 -12.26
N LYS A 408 3.62 -24.41 -12.76
CA LYS A 408 4.53 -25.23 -11.97
C LYS A 408 5.78 -24.44 -11.58
N GLU A 409 6.35 -23.74 -12.54
CA GLU A 409 7.52 -22.90 -12.37
C GLU A 409 7.20 -21.71 -11.45
N PHE A 410 6.05 -21.09 -11.63
CA PHE A 410 5.57 -20.01 -10.77
C PHE A 410 5.42 -20.44 -9.30
N ARG A 411 4.88 -21.64 -9.03
CA ARG A 411 4.79 -22.16 -7.66
C ARG A 411 6.16 -22.36 -7.05
N LYS A 412 7.11 -22.99 -7.78
CA LYS A 412 8.48 -23.16 -7.32
C LYS A 412 9.20 -21.83 -7.04
N PHE A 413 8.95 -20.84 -7.90
CA PHE A 413 9.51 -19.50 -7.70
C PHE A 413 8.94 -18.84 -6.43
N LYS A 414 7.64 -19.01 -6.13
CA LYS A 414 7.06 -18.53 -4.87
C LYS A 414 7.65 -19.20 -3.64
N GLU A 415 7.92 -20.51 -3.70
CA GLU A 415 8.61 -21.25 -2.64
C GLU A 415 10.04 -20.70 -2.43
N TYR A 416 10.79 -20.46 -3.51
CA TYR A 416 12.10 -19.80 -3.43
C TYR A 416 12.01 -18.40 -2.79
N MET A 417 10.97 -17.62 -3.12
CA MET A 417 10.79 -16.28 -2.57
C MET A 417 10.56 -16.26 -1.07
N GLU A 418 10.09 -17.35 -0.46
CA GLU A 418 9.92 -17.40 1.01
C GLU A 418 11.27 -17.31 1.73
N SER A 419 12.27 -18.09 1.28
CA SER A 419 13.62 -18.03 1.84
C SER A 419 14.34 -16.72 1.49
N TYR A 420 14.19 -16.25 0.26
CA TYR A 420 14.77 -14.98 -0.16
C TYR A 420 14.23 -13.79 0.69
N ASN A 421 12.92 -13.70 0.84
CA ASN A 421 12.30 -12.63 1.62
C ASN A 421 12.69 -12.69 3.10
N HIS A 422 12.83 -13.89 3.67
CA HIS A 422 13.28 -14.06 5.05
C HIS A 422 14.68 -13.43 5.26
N GLU A 423 15.64 -13.73 4.37
CA GLU A 423 16.99 -13.15 4.46
C GLU A 423 16.99 -11.64 4.19
N MET A 424 16.20 -11.17 3.24
CA MET A 424 16.07 -9.74 2.95
C MET A 424 15.46 -8.98 4.14
N LEU A 425 14.45 -9.53 4.81
CA LEU A 425 13.83 -8.90 5.97
C LEU A 425 14.79 -8.75 7.14
N LYS A 426 15.71 -9.71 7.35
CA LYS A 426 16.79 -9.59 8.35
C LYS A 426 17.69 -8.39 8.07
N LYS A 427 17.96 -8.10 6.80
CA LYS A 427 18.75 -6.95 6.41
C LYS A 427 17.97 -5.64 6.54
N VAL A 428 16.70 -5.62 6.15
CA VAL A 428 15.85 -4.41 6.21
C VAL A 428 15.48 -4.03 7.63
N PHE A 429 15.09 -4.99 8.44
CA PHE A 429 14.71 -4.82 9.86
C PHE A 429 15.61 -5.68 10.75
N PRO A 430 16.87 -5.31 10.96
CA PRO A 430 17.74 -6.11 11.82
C PRO A 430 17.15 -6.24 13.24
N MET A 431 17.52 -7.31 13.93
CA MET A 431 17.18 -7.48 15.35
C MET A 431 17.54 -6.23 16.14
N GLY A 432 16.65 -5.76 17.00
CA GLY A 432 16.81 -4.54 17.77
C GLY A 432 16.23 -3.28 17.09
N SER A 433 15.79 -3.36 15.84
CA SER A 433 15.03 -2.27 15.22
C SER A 433 13.72 -2.03 15.98
N ILE A 434 13.30 -0.77 16.09
CA ILE A 434 12.10 -0.38 16.82
C ILE A 434 11.03 0.07 15.82
N LEU A 435 9.87 -0.54 15.91
CA LEU A 435 8.68 -0.14 15.15
C LEU A 435 7.78 0.69 16.04
N LYS A 436 7.62 1.96 15.72
CA LYS A 436 6.79 2.90 16.47
C LYS A 436 5.32 2.78 16.06
N ASN A 437 4.41 2.94 17.03
CA ASN A 437 2.97 3.02 16.79
C ASN A 437 2.41 1.85 15.95
N VAL A 438 2.77 0.62 16.27
CA VAL A 438 2.16 -0.58 15.68
C VAL A 438 0.73 -0.68 16.19
N ILE A 439 -0.25 -0.69 15.28
CA ILE A 439 -1.68 -0.82 15.59
C ILE A 439 -2.05 -2.29 15.50
N ILE A 440 -2.59 -2.84 16.58
CA ILE A 440 -3.01 -4.24 16.65
C ILE A 440 -4.29 -4.44 15.84
N GLU A 441 -4.27 -5.40 14.91
CA GLU A 441 -5.39 -5.67 14.00
C GLU A 441 -5.96 -7.08 14.14
N GLU A 442 -5.19 -8.00 14.73
CA GLU A 442 -5.59 -9.40 14.85
C GLU A 442 -4.92 -10.03 16.07
N ILE A 443 -5.64 -10.89 16.82
CA ILE A 443 -5.09 -11.64 17.95
C ILE A 443 -5.23 -13.13 17.66
N ARG A 444 -4.11 -13.86 17.75
CA ARG A 444 -4.06 -15.33 17.60
C ARG A 444 -3.35 -15.96 18.81
N GLY A 445 -4.10 -16.45 19.76
CA GLY A 445 -3.54 -17.01 20.99
C GLY A 445 -2.72 -15.99 21.77
N LYS A 446 -1.42 -16.21 21.90
CA LYS A 446 -0.48 -15.34 22.65
C LYS A 446 0.24 -14.32 21.77
N ILE A 447 -0.11 -14.24 20.51
CA ILE A 447 0.52 -13.32 19.56
C ILE A 447 -0.52 -12.34 19.06
N SER A 448 -0.23 -11.07 19.20
CA SER A 448 -1.01 -9.97 18.66
C SER A 448 -0.33 -9.46 17.39
N PHE A 449 -1.06 -9.46 16.27
CA PHE A 449 -0.54 -9.02 14.97
C PHE A 449 -1.01 -7.62 14.68
N GLY A 450 -0.07 -6.78 14.26
CA GLY A 450 -0.36 -5.41 13.88
C GLY A 450 0.56 -4.89 12.77
N ARG A 451 0.34 -3.63 12.42
CA ARG A 451 1.15 -2.90 11.43
C ARG A 451 1.33 -1.45 11.87
N GLN A 452 2.44 -0.84 11.43
CA GLN A 452 2.55 0.61 11.44
C GLN A 452 1.63 1.22 10.37
N ILE A 453 1.23 2.47 10.52
CA ILE A 453 0.67 3.25 9.43
C ILE A 453 1.82 3.59 8.45
N GLY A 454 1.67 3.29 7.17
CA GLY A 454 2.71 3.56 6.18
C GLY A 454 2.54 2.78 4.88
N THR A 455 3.37 3.09 3.89
CA THR A 455 3.36 2.40 2.59
C THR A 455 3.88 0.96 2.77
N TYR A 456 3.05 -0.02 2.45
CA TYR A 456 3.36 -1.46 2.55
C TYR A 456 3.98 -1.87 3.90
N PRO A 457 3.33 -1.57 5.04
CA PRO A 457 3.90 -1.86 6.35
C PRO A 457 4.10 -3.36 6.57
N ILE A 458 5.09 -3.72 7.38
CA ILE A 458 5.36 -5.12 7.69
C ILE A 458 4.36 -5.65 8.71
N LYS A 459 3.84 -6.87 8.49
CA LYS A 459 3.09 -7.59 9.51
C LYS A 459 3.99 -7.92 10.68
N THR A 460 3.65 -7.43 11.87
CA THR A 460 4.42 -7.59 13.10
C THR A 460 3.63 -8.45 14.08
N GLY A 461 4.16 -9.60 14.48
CA GLY A 461 3.63 -10.42 15.56
C GLY A 461 4.29 -10.05 16.87
N ILE A 462 3.55 -9.42 17.77
CA ILE A 462 4.04 -9.01 19.09
C ILE A 462 3.60 -10.04 20.12
N ILE A 463 4.54 -10.57 20.89
CA ILE A 463 4.24 -11.50 21.96
C ILE A 463 3.68 -10.71 23.13
N GLY A 464 2.47 -11.04 23.56
CA GLY A 464 1.77 -10.35 24.66
C GLY A 464 0.27 -10.20 24.39
N ASN A 465 -0.43 -9.71 25.40
CA ASN A 465 -1.86 -9.48 25.36
C ASN A 465 -2.13 -7.99 25.10
N PHE A 466 -2.81 -7.71 24.00
CA PHE A 466 -3.20 -6.37 23.57
C PHE A 466 -4.67 -6.37 23.19
N ASN A 467 -5.26 -5.19 23.11
CA ASN A 467 -6.59 -5.02 22.55
C ASN A 467 -6.53 -4.71 21.06
N ILE A 468 -7.60 -5.03 20.32
CA ILE A 468 -7.73 -4.61 18.92
C ILE A 468 -7.71 -3.08 18.86
N PHE A 469 -6.95 -2.54 17.89
CA PHE A 469 -6.65 -1.11 17.66
C PHE A 469 -5.81 -0.45 18.76
N GLU A 470 -5.31 -1.20 19.75
CA GLU A 470 -4.28 -0.67 20.66
C GLU A 470 -3.00 -0.34 19.88
N LYS A 471 -2.39 0.81 20.20
CA LYS A 471 -1.09 1.25 19.66
C LYS A 471 0.01 0.86 20.62
N THR A 472 1.06 0.27 20.09
CA THR A 472 2.24 -0.08 20.87
C THR A 472 3.51 0.06 20.04
N ASP A 473 4.61 0.41 20.69
CA ASP A 473 5.92 0.29 20.09
C ASP A 473 6.43 -1.15 20.22
N ALA A 474 7.20 -1.62 19.27
CA ALA A 474 7.69 -2.99 19.24
C ALA A 474 9.16 -3.07 18.84
N ILE A 475 9.93 -3.92 19.53
CA ILE A 475 11.34 -4.20 19.21
C ILE A 475 11.46 -5.54 18.47
N VAL A 476 12.13 -5.54 17.33
CA VAL A 476 12.31 -6.72 16.48
C VAL A 476 13.23 -7.74 17.16
N ILE A 477 12.78 -8.99 17.27
CA ILE A 477 13.56 -10.09 17.83
C ILE A 477 13.79 -11.26 16.85
N ASP A 478 12.91 -11.43 15.85
CA ASP A 478 13.04 -12.51 14.86
C ASP A 478 12.23 -12.19 13.58
N HIS A 479 12.39 -13.02 12.55
CA HIS A 479 11.84 -12.81 11.23
C HIS A 479 11.14 -14.06 10.68
N GLY A 480 10.00 -13.86 10.02
CA GLY A 480 9.40 -14.81 9.08
C GLY A 480 9.65 -14.37 7.63
N ALA A 481 9.09 -15.09 6.68
CA ALA A 481 9.20 -14.74 5.26
C ALA A 481 8.44 -13.45 4.87
N ARG A 482 7.40 -13.09 5.61
CA ARG A 482 6.53 -11.93 5.33
C ARG A 482 6.10 -11.18 6.58
N SER A 483 6.72 -11.45 7.70
CA SER A 483 6.41 -10.85 8.99
C SER A 483 7.66 -10.82 9.86
N ILE A 484 7.60 -10.03 10.89
CA ILE A 484 8.60 -10.03 11.95
C ILE A 484 7.95 -10.44 13.27
N THR A 485 8.77 -10.98 14.17
CA THR A 485 8.40 -11.25 15.56
C THR A 485 9.03 -10.19 16.44
N ALA A 486 8.25 -9.65 17.35
CA ALA A 486 8.66 -8.54 18.21
C ALA A 486 8.20 -8.73 19.65
N LEU A 487 8.81 -7.97 20.54
CA LEU A 487 8.34 -7.75 21.90
C LEU A 487 7.85 -6.30 22.05
N LYS A 488 7.03 -6.03 23.05
CA LYS A 488 6.66 -4.65 23.40
C LYS A 488 7.92 -3.83 23.71
N TYR A 489 7.95 -2.60 23.21
CA TYR A 489 9.03 -1.64 23.48
C TYR A 489 8.51 -0.49 24.38
N PRO A 490 9.27 -0.04 25.38
CA PRO A 490 10.52 -0.64 25.86
C PRO A 490 10.28 -2.03 26.50
N PHE A 491 11.24 -2.94 26.27
CA PHE A 491 11.16 -4.28 26.86
C PHE A 491 11.73 -4.25 28.29
N ASP A 492 10.91 -4.63 29.26
CA ASP A 492 11.30 -4.72 30.68
C ASP A 492 11.47 -6.18 31.10
N ILE A 493 12.72 -6.61 31.27
CA ILE A 493 13.05 -7.98 31.66
C ILE A 493 12.44 -8.37 33.02
N ASN A 494 12.28 -7.42 33.95
CA ASN A 494 11.75 -7.68 35.27
C ASN A 494 10.23 -7.92 35.25
N ASN A 495 9.52 -7.34 34.29
CA ASN A 495 8.09 -7.57 34.08
C ASN A 495 7.78 -8.62 33.02
N ALA A 496 8.78 -9.05 32.22
CA ALA A 496 8.58 -10.03 31.15
C ALA A 496 8.16 -11.40 31.70
N ASN A 497 7.20 -12.04 31.04
CA ASN A 497 6.77 -13.40 31.37
C ASN A 497 7.58 -14.47 30.60
N ILE A 498 7.38 -15.74 30.93
CA ILE A 498 8.10 -16.86 30.31
C ILE A 498 7.88 -16.90 28.79
N ASN A 499 6.69 -16.54 28.27
CA ASN A 499 6.41 -16.57 26.83
C ASN A 499 7.20 -15.50 26.09
N GLU A 500 7.26 -14.28 26.64
CA GLU A 500 8.02 -13.16 26.06
C GLU A 500 9.52 -13.48 26.06
N LEU A 501 10.06 -13.97 27.16
CA LEU A 501 11.46 -14.37 27.26
C LEU A 501 11.79 -15.53 26.31
N SER A 502 10.95 -16.56 26.24
CA SER A 502 11.15 -17.73 25.36
C SER A 502 11.02 -17.40 23.87
N ALA A 503 10.40 -16.28 23.52
CA ALA A 503 10.31 -15.83 22.14
C ALA A 503 11.63 -15.23 21.62
N ILE A 504 12.53 -14.83 22.51
CA ILE A 504 13.86 -14.32 22.14
C ILE A 504 14.69 -15.50 21.59
N PRO A 505 15.17 -15.46 20.34
CA PRO A 505 15.92 -16.56 19.74
C PRO A 505 17.13 -16.96 20.60
N GLY A 506 17.21 -18.25 20.94
CA GLY A 506 18.27 -18.80 21.80
C GLY A 506 17.95 -18.74 23.30
N ILE A 507 16.77 -18.25 23.70
CA ILE A 507 16.27 -18.38 25.07
C ILE A 507 15.19 -19.45 25.09
N GLY A 508 15.53 -20.66 25.52
CA GLY A 508 14.57 -21.74 25.70
C GLY A 508 13.73 -21.57 26.95
N LYS A 509 12.63 -22.33 27.04
CA LYS A 509 11.69 -22.26 28.18
C LYS A 509 12.39 -22.40 29.53
N LYS A 510 13.34 -23.36 29.69
CA LYS A 510 14.11 -23.54 30.93
C LYS A 510 14.95 -22.32 31.29
N THR A 511 15.58 -21.68 30.31
CA THR A 511 16.35 -20.44 30.51
C THR A 511 15.41 -19.29 30.90
N ALA A 512 14.26 -19.18 30.27
CA ALA A 512 13.23 -18.19 30.60
C ALA A 512 12.71 -18.36 32.03
N GLU A 513 12.47 -19.60 32.48
CA GLU A 513 12.07 -19.95 33.86
C GLU A 513 13.15 -19.50 34.87
N LYS A 514 14.44 -19.78 34.60
CA LYS A 514 15.54 -19.34 35.44
C LYS A 514 15.58 -17.79 35.56
N ILE A 515 15.39 -17.08 34.43
CA ILE A 515 15.36 -15.63 34.41
C ILE A 515 14.21 -15.12 35.30
N VAL A 516 13.01 -15.70 35.17
CA VAL A 516 11.85 -15.30 35.98
C VAL A 516 12.07 -15.54 37.47
N LEU A 517 12.69 -16.67 37.86
CA LEU A 517 12.99 -17.00 39.24
C LEU A 517 14.12 -16.09 39.84
N SER A 518 14.97 -15.50 38.98
CA SER A 518 16.05 -14.62 39.42
C SER A 518 15.65 -13.13 39.57
N LYS A 519 14.37 -12.82 39.40
CA LYS A 519 13.87 -11.43 39.55
C LYS A 519 13.84 -11.00 41.02
N PRO A 520 14.15 -9.72 41.33
CA PRO A 520 14.47 -8.64 40.43
C PRO A 520 15.93 -8.71 39.89
N ILE A 521 16.09 -8.49 38.58
CA ILE A 521 17.39 -8.52 37.89
C ILE A 521 17.94 -7.12 37.83
N THR A 522 19.03 -6.89 38.52
CA THR A 522 19.78 -5.61 38.50
C THR A 522 21.02 -5.70 37.64
N ASP A 523 21.57 -6.91 37.43
CA ASP A 523 22.78 -7.16 36.66
C ASP A 523 22.67 -8.49 35.90
N ILE A 524 22.66 -8.41 34.58
CA ILE A 524 22.55 -9.58 33.70
C ILE A 524 23.74 -10.51 33.81
N SER A 525 24.93 -9.98 34.14
CA SER A 525 26.16 -10.78 34.24
C SER A 525 26.03 -11.86 35.32
N LYS A 526 25.24 -11.60 36.35
CA LYS A 526 25.01 -12.48 37.53
C LYS A 526 23.95 -13.58 37.27
N LEU A 527 23.24 -13.53 36.13
CA LEU A 527 22.27 -14.58 35.82
C LEU A 527 22.98 -15.92 35.51
N GLU A 528 22.48 -17.01 36.09
CA GLU A 528 22.95 -18.37 35.82
C GLU A 528 22.38 -18.96 34.53
N ILE A 529 22.63 -18.28 33.42
CA ILE A 529 22.22 -18.66 32.05
C ILE A 529 23.44 -18.65 31.12
N ASP A 530 23.30 -19.26 29.94
CA ASP A 530 24.39 -19.28 28.98
C ASP A 530 24.76 -17.89 28.43
N ASP A 531 26.02 -17.76 27.98
CA ASP A 531 26.54 -16.46 27.51
C ASP A 531 25.86 -15.95 26.24
N THR A 532 25.27 -16.83 25.44
CA THR A 532 24.52 -16.44 24.26
C THR A 532 23.22 -15.75 24.65
N ALA A 533 22.50 -16.30 25.64
CA ALA A 533 21.32 -15.68 26.20
C ALA A 533 21.66 -14.31 26.85
N LYS A 534 22.74 -14.25 27.66
CA LYS A 534 23.21 -12.99 28.26
C LYS A 534 23.49 -11.93 27.20
N ARG A 535 24.22 -12.25 26.15
CA ARG A 535 24.55 -11.33 25.06
C ARG A 535 23.29 -10.78 24.37
N LYS A 536 22.32 -11.65 24.06
CA LYS A 536 21.07 -11.24 23.41
C LYS A 536 20.22 -10.33 24.29
N ILE A 537 20.07 -10.66 25.56
CA ILE A 537 19.36 -9.81 26.52
C ILE A 537 20.07 -8.46 26.65
N SER A 538 21.38 -8.45 26.81
CA SER A 538 22.19 -7.22 26.90
C SER A 538 22.07 -6.37 25.64
N PHE A 539 21.99 -6.99 24.46
CA PHE A 539 21.78 -6.30 23.19
C PHE A 539 20.41 -5.62 23.13
N LEU A 540 19.33 -6.33 23.53
CA LEU A 540 17.98 -5.75 23.58
C LEU A 540 17.91 -4.59 24.58
N ILE A 541 18.57 -4.71 25.72
CA ILE A 541 18.64 -3.65 26.73
C ILE A 541 19.38 -2.41 26.21
N LYS A 542 20.52 -2.59 25.54
CA LYS A 542 21.27 -1.47 24.93
C LYS A 542 20.47 -0.72 23.89
N ASN A 543 19.58 -1.41 23.16
CA ASN A 543 18.70 -0.80 22.18
C ASN A 543 17.36 -0.29 22.79
N GLY A 544 17.33 -0.05 24.09
CA GLY A 544 16.22 0.63 24.76
C GLY A 544 15.30 -0.22 25.63
N SER A 545 15.68 -1.47 25.93
CA SER A 545 15.03 -2.20 27.03
C SER A 545 15.50 -1.61 28.36
N ILE A 546 14.57 -1.31 29.24
CA ILE A 546 14.90 -0.72 30.54
C ILE A 546 15.15 -1.84 31.55
N ILE A 547 16.34 -1.89 32.17
CA ILE A 547 16.46 -2.41 33.53
C ILE A 547 15.95 -1.28 34.41
N LYS A 548 14.68 -1.29 34.81
CA LYS A 548 14.26 -0.40 35.88
C LYS A 548 15.00 -0.85 37.14
N SER A 549 15.88 0.02 37.64
CA SER A 549 16.36 -0.06 39.02
C SER A 549 15.12 -0.04 39.92
N VAL A 550 14.98 -1.04 40.76
CA VAL A 550 14.05 -1.06 41.88
C VAL A 550 14.45 0.02 42.88
#